data_0eb9128a7fc7dae0941ab417e7840865
#
_entry.id   0eb9128a7fc7dae0941ab417e7840865
#
_cell.length_a   1.000
_cell.length_b   1.000
_cell.length_c   1.000
_cell.angle_alpha   90.00
_cell.angle_beta   90.00
_cell.angle_gamma   90.00
#
_symmetry.space_group_name_H-M   'P 1'
#
loop_
_entity.id
_entity.type
_entity.pdbx_description
1 polymer ?
#
loop_
_entity_poly.entity_id
_entity_poly.type
_entity_poly.pdbx_seq_one_letter_code
_entity_poly.pdbx_strand_id
1 'polypeptide(L)'
;MEERDVVVIGAGPAGLSAAIFTQFDGWGALVLEGSWVGGQGAIAYTVSNYPGFSPGDGAVLMENMEKQVTSAPPAGVGAELRRERVVSLNAKDRIITTEVNQYKAQAIILATGSTMQRLGVSGEDRFVGKGVSYYAKRDVHQFSGKRVLVVGGGNTTAKSALLAKTVASDVILIHRRESLRAYPRMIKRLQREGVQVWYNTELKEIKGSGYAETVVLTNNQTDEQKEIAVDWIVICVGTEPDTRLAQEAGLEMKGPFVIINKKMMTSKPGIFACGEITGCDRHLISSASEGATAGMAVSEYLALEKVKRGEAFEGAKNGKYADEYLAMLR
;
A
#
# COMPACT_ATOMS: atom_id res chain seq x y z
N MET A 1 -4.30 24.12 -13.84
CA MET A 1 -3.55 22.85 -14.00
C MET A 1 -2.09 23.15 -13.69
N GLU A 2 -1.49 22.43 -12.78
CA GLU A 2 -0.12 22.64 -12.33
C GLU A 2 0.83 21.70 -13.09
N GLU A 3 1.96 22.21 -13.60
CA GLU A 3 2.95 21.38 -14.31
C GLU A 3 4.00 20.85 -13.35
N ARG A 4 4.40 19.59 -13.53
CA ARG A 4 5.38 18.87 -12.70
C ARG A 4 6.31 18.04 -13.57
N ASP A 5 7.57 17.89 -13.15
CA ASP A 5 8.48 16.97 -13.81
C ASP A 5 8.00 15.54 -13.61
N VAL A 6 7.83 15.12 -12.35
CA VAL A 6 7.39 13.78 -11.98
C VAL A 6 6.23 13.85 -10.98
N VAL A 7 5.19 13.05 -11.23
CA VAL A 7 4.14 12.79 -10.24
C VAL A 7 4.20 11.33 -9.84
N VAL A 8 4.34 11.08 -8.53
CA VAL A 8 4.29 9.76 -7.91
C VAL A 8 2.93 9.57 -7.26
N ILE A 9 2.20 8.53 -7.62
CA ILE A 9 0.85 8.24 -7.09
C ILE A 9 0.95 7.12 -6.07
N GLY A 10 0.81 7.46 -4.79
CA GLY A 10 0.96 6.61 -3.62
C GLY A 10 2.26 6.86 -2.85
N ALA A 11 2.15 7.03 -1.53
CA ALA A 11 3.26 7.28 -0.60
C ALA A 11 3.57 6.05 0.29
N GLY A 12 3.45 4.84 -0.27
CA GLY A 12 3.98 3.62 0.33
C GLY A 12 5.51 3.51 0.14
N PRO A 13 6.15 2.41 0.59
CA PRO A 13 7.60 2.24 0.46
C PRO A 13 8.10 2.35 -0.99
N ALA A 14 7.31 1.92 -1.98
CA ALA A 14 7.66 2.06 -3.38
C ALA A 14 7.65 3.52 -3.83
N GLY A 15 6.56 4.26 -3.56
CA GLY A 15 6.45 5.66 -3.99
C GLY A 15 7.42 6.59 -3.28
N LEU A 16 7.62 6.41 -1.96
CA LEU A 16 8.61 7.16 -1.20
C LEU A 16 10.02 6.91 -1.73
N SER A 17 10.38 5.64 -2.00
CA SER A 17 11.68 5.30 -2.59
C SER A 17 11.84 5.90 -3.99
N ALA A 18 10.80 5.83 -4.83
CA ALA A 18 10.82 6.44 -6.15
C ALA A 18 11.08 7.96 -6.08
N ALA A 19 10.40 8.67 -5.19
CA ALA A 19 10.60 10.10 -5.00
C ALA A 19 12.01 10.44 -4.51
N ILE A 20 12.59 9.64 -3.58
CA ILE A 20 13.96 9.81 -3.11
C ILE A 20 14.97 9.74 -4.26
N PHE A 21 14.84 8.74 -5.13
CA PHE A 21 15.78 8.58 -6.25
C PHE A 21 15.56 9.61 -7.36
N THR A 22 14.29 9.98 -7.63
CA THR A 22 13.97 11.05 -8.60
C THR A 22 14.60 12.39 -8.18
N GLN A 23 14.42 12.80 -6.91
CA GLN A 23 15.02 14.05 -6.42
C GLN A 23 16.54 13.99 -6.31
N PHE A 24 17.11 12.81 -6.00
CA PHE A 24 18.57 12.62 -5.98
C PHE A 24 19.21 12.91 -7.33
N ASP A 25 18.52 12.57 -8.43
CA ASP A 25 18.94 12.86 -9.79
C ASP A 25 18.58 14.28 -10.28
N GLY A 26 18.03 15.14 -9.39
CA GLY A 26 17.79 16.55 -9.67
C GLY A 26 16.43 16.88 -10.31
N TRP A 27 15.45 15.95 -10.30
CA TRP A 27 14.11 16.18 -10.82
C TRP A 27 13.12 16.46 -9.69
N GLY A 28 12.24 17.45 -9.90
CA GLY A 28 11.15 17.75 -8.96
C GLY A 28 10.07 16.66 -8.95
N ALA A 29 9.85 16.04 -7.80
CA ALA A 29 8.80 15.04 -7.63
C ALA A 29 7.64 15.59 -6.80
N LEU A 30 6.40 15.34 -7.25
CA LEU A 30 5.19 15.51 -6.44
C LEU A 30 4.66 14.14 -6.07
N VAL A 31 4.61 13.82 -4.78
CA VAL A 31 3.99 12.59 -4.26
C VAL A 31 2.56 12.89 -3.84
N LEU A 32 1.60 12.16 -4.40
CA LEU A 32 0.17 12.27 -4.08
C LEU A 32 -0.28 11.05 -3.27
N GLU A 33 -0.84 11.29 -2.07
CA GLU A 33 -1.32 10.23 -1.18
C GLU A 33 -2.77 10.49 -0.78
N GLY A 34 -3.65 9.53 -1.10
CA GLY A 34 -5.09 9.65 -0.86
C GLY A 34 -5.57 9.16 0.51
N SER A 35 -4.68 8.62 1.35
CA SER A 35 -5.05 8.01 2.63
C SER A 35 -4.06 8.40 3.73
N TRP A 36 -3.02 7.59 3.96
CA TRP A 36 -1.97 7.88 4.93
C TRP A 36 -0.59 7.52 4.36
N VAL A 37 0.40 8.33 4.69
CA VAL A 37 1.77 8.11 4.27
C VAL A 37 2.32 6.82 4.87
N GLY A 38 3.09 6.09 4.07
CA GLY A 38 3.69 4.80 4.43
C GLY A 38 2.85 3.58 4.03
N GLY A 39 1.57 3.75 3.66
CA GLY A 39 0.70 2.66 3.18
C GLY A 39 0.74 1.43 4.08
N GLN A 40 0.86 0.22 3.49
CA GLN A 40 0.95 -1.04 4.24
C GLN A 40 2.18 -1.11 5.17
N GLY A 41 3.24 -0.35 4.87
CA GLY A 41 4.42 -0.24 5.72
C GLY A 41 4.12 0.37 7.09
N ALA A 42 3.31 1.43 7.14
CA ALA A 42 2.96 2.13 8.37
C ALA A 42 2.16 1.26 9.36
N ILE A 43 1.40 0.28 8.86
CA ILE A 43 0.63 -0.63 9.70
C ILE A 43 1.36 -1.94 10.03
N ALA A 44 2.58 -2.15 9.51
CA ALA A 44 3.39 -3.30 9.87
C ALA A 44 3.76 -3.25 11.36
N TYR A 45 3.49 -4.35 12.11
CA TYR A 45 3.70 -4.40 13.56
C TYR A 45 5.17 -4.40 13.97
N THR A 46 5.98 -5.15 13.22
CA THR A 46 7.42 -5.25 13.45
C THR A 46 8.09 -5.57 12.12
N VAL A 47 9.03 -4.73 11.73
CA VAL A 47 9.89 -4.91 10.58
C VAL A 47 11.27 -5.32 11.10
N SER A 48 11.71 -6.52 10.75
CA SER A 48 13.01 -7.09 11.15
C SER A 48 13.82 -7.58 9.96
N ASN A 49 13.32 -7.35 8.76
CA ASN A 49 13.89 -7.84 7.50
C ASN A 49 14.11 -6.72 6.48
N TYR A 50 14.27 -5.49 6.95
CA TYR A 50 14.64 -4.34 6.11
C TYR A 50 16.11 -3.98 6.41
N PRO A 51 17.04 -4.18 5.47
CA PRO A 51 18.45 -3.85 5.66
C PRO A 51 18.65 -2.37 6.01
N GLY A 52 19.51 -2.11 7.01
CA GLY A 52 19.77 -0.75 7.49
C GLY A 52 18.74 -0.20 8.48
N PHE A 53 17.71 -0.98 8.83
CA PHE A 53 16.72 -0.61 9.85
C PHE A 53 16.75 -1.60 11.01
N SER A 54 16.96 -1.11 12.22
CA SER A 54 16.88 -1.96 13.43
C SER A 54 15.46 -2.51 13.60
N PRO A 55 15.29 -3.75 14.09
CA PRO A 55 13.97 -4.31 14.29
C PRO A 55 13.05 -3.37 15.06
N GLY A 56 11.94 -2.96 14.45
CA GLY A 56 11.07 -1.94 15.03
C GLY A 56 9.72 -1.83 14.34
N ASP A 57 8.95 -0.82 14.73
CA ASP A 57 7.65 -0.52 14.16
C ASP A 57 7.79 -0.04 12.71
N GLY A 58 6.96 -0.58 11.83
CA GLY A 58 6.94 -0.18 10.42
C GLY A 58 6.59 1.30 10.21
N ALA A 59 5.78 1.90 11.10
CA ALA A 59 5.50 3.32 11.05
C ALA A 59 6.76 4.18 11.18
N VAL A 60 7.70 3.80 12.06
CA VAL A 60 8.99 4.50 12.22
C VAL A 60 9.83 4.44 10.94
N LEU A 61 9.87 3.27 10.28
CA LEU A 61 10.56 3.15 8.99
C LEU A 61 9.94 4.07 7.94
N MET A 62 8.62 4.10 7.84
CA MET A 62 7.92 4.93 6.87
C MET A 62 8.08 6.43 7.16
N GLU A 63 8.04 6.83 8.43
CA GLU A 63 8.31 8.21 8.86
C GLU A 63 9.73 8.65 8.48
N ASN A 64 10.72 7.77 8.62
CA ASN A 64 12.09 8.06 8.20
C ASN A 64 12.17 8.26 6.67
N MET A 65 11.47 7.44 5.88
CA MET A 65 11.42 7.61 4.43
C MET A 65 10.66 8.90 4.04
N GLU A 66 9.56 9.23 4.70
CA GLU A 66 8.82 10.49 4.49
C GLU A 66 9.70 11.70 4.78
N LYS A 67 10.43 11.70 5.90
CA LYS A 67 11.39 12.76 6.25
C LYS A 67 12.48 12.90 5.18
N GLN A 68 12.98 11.80 4.65
CA GLN A 68 13.98 11.82 3.59
C GLN A 68 13.43 12.42 2.28
N VAL A 69 12.17 12.12 1.92
CA VAL A 69 11.49 12.71 0.77
C VAL A 69 11.28 14.21 0.94
N THR A 70 10.84 14.65 2.11
CA THR A 70 10.48 16.05 2.38
C THR A 70 11.68 16.93 2.76
N SER A 71 12.83 16.32 3.07
CA SER A 71 14.08 17.05 3.31
C SER A 71 14.75 17.33 1.98
N ALA A 72 15.00 18.60 1.67
CA ALA A 72 15.72 18.94 0.45
C ALA A 72 17.10 18.30 0.46
N PRO A 73 17.49 17.52 -0.59
CA PRO A 73 18.82 16.97 -0.68
C PRO A 73 19.84 18.08 -0.85
N PRO A 74 21.10 17.91 -0.40
CA PRO A 74 22.14 18.95 -0.40
C PRO A 74 22.41 19.60 -1.78
N ALA A 75 22.06 18.94 -2.87
CA ALA A 75 22.30 19.40 -4.24
C ALA A 75 21.10 19.22 -5.18
N GLY A 76 19.90 18.95 -4.66
CA GLY A 76 18.76 18.57 -5.49
C GLY A 76 17.52 19.45 -5.32
N VAL A 77 16.58 19.25 -6.21
CA VAL A 77 15.22 19.79 -6.12
C VAL A 77 14.43 18.90 -5.16
N GLY A 78 13.88 19.48 -4.09
CA GLY A 78 13.09 18.72 -3.10
C GLY A 78 11.84 18.10 -3.71
N ALA A 79 11.42 16.98 -3.15
CA ALA A 79 10.10 16.43 -3.45
C ALA A 79 9.03 17.06 -2.56
N GLU A 80 7.85 17.27 -3.13
CA GLU A 80 6.67 17.74 -2.41
C GLU A 80 5.73 16.54 -2.16
N LEU A 81 5.14 16.46 -0.97
CA LEU A 81 4.13 15.48 -0.63
C LEU A 81 2.81 16.17 -0.34
N ARG A 82 1.75 15.79 -1.05
CA ARG A 82 0.39 16.30 -0.84
C ARG A 82 -0.55 15.16 -0.50
N ARG A 83 -1.43 15.43 0.46
CA ARG A 83 -2.51 14.51 0.82
C ARG A 83 -3.72 14.77 -0.06
N GLU A 84 -3.67 14.22 -1.26
CA GLU A 84 -4.71 14.33 -2.27
C GLU A 84 -4.95 12.97 -2.91
N ARG A 85 -6.23 12.58 -2.97
CA ARG A 85 -6.63 11.34 -3.63
C ARG A 85 -6.71 11.54 -5.14
N VAL A 86 -5.97 10.74 -5.88
CA VAL A 86 -6.07 10.69 -7.34
C VAL A 86 -7.34 9.93 -7.74
N VAL A 87 -8.18 10.57 -8.53
CA VAL A 87 -9.46 10.02 -9.00
C VAL A 87 -9.40 9.52 -10.43
N SER A 88 -8.56 10.13 -11.30
CA SER A 88 -8.39 9.66 -12.68
C SER A 88 -7.01 9.98 -13.24
N LEU A 89 -6.62 9.23 -14.28
CA LEU A 89 -5.38 9.35 -15.01
C LEU A 89 -5.64 9.33 -16.53
N ASN A 90 -5.35 10.43 -17.20
CA ASN A 90 -5.25 10.45 -18.67
C ASN A 90 -3.82 10.11 -19.08
N ALA A 91 -3.61 8.87 -19.50
CA ALA A 91 -2.28 8.36 -19.87
C ALA A 91 -1.68 9.05 -21.12
N LYS A 92 -2.54 9.46 -22.08
CA LYS A 92 -2.09 10.08 -23.35
C LYS A 92 -1.46 11.45 -23.10
N ASP A 93 -2.13 12.27 -22.31
CA ASP A 93 -1.73 13.66 -22.06
C ASP A 93 -0.93 13.80 -20.75
N ARG A 94 -0.79 12.70 -19.99
CA ARG A 94 -0.19 12.62 -18.66
C ARG A 94 -0.80 13.62 -17.69
N ILE A 95 -2.14 13.69 -17.67
CA ILE A 95 -2.92 14.52 -16.76
C ILE A 95 -3.44 13.67 -15.63
N ILE A 96 -3.14 14.08 -14.41
CA ILE A 96 -3.60 13.47 -13.16
C ILE A 96 -4.66 14.38 -12.56
N THR A 97 -5.83 13.85 -12.27
CA THR A 97 -6.89 14.58 -11.56
C THR A 97 -7.05 14.01 -10.15
N THR A 98 -7.00 14.89 -9.16
CA THR A 98 -7.33 14.59 -7.78
C THR A 98 -8.74 15.08 -7.45
N GLU A 99 -9.19 14.85 -6.22
CA GLU A 99 -10.47 15.40 -5.71
C GLU A 99 -10.50 16.94 -5.71
N VAL A 100 -9.32 17.60 -5.73
CA VAL A 100 -9.21 19.06 -5.57
C VAL A 100 -8.40 19.76 -6.65
N ASN A 101 -7.48 19.07 -7.33
CA ASN A 101 -6.53 19.67 -8.27
C ASN A 101 -6.35 18.86 -9.56
N GLN A 102 -5.69 19.48 -10.54
CA GLN A 102 -5.19 18.80 -11.74
C GLN A 102 -3.71 19.10 -11.95
N TYR A 103 -2.97 18.05 -12.31
CA TYR A 103 -1.54 18.10 -12.58
C TYR A 103 -1.25 17.56 -13.97
N LYS A 104 -0.30 18.20 -14.66
CA LYS A 104 0.28 17.69 -15.90
C LYS A 104 1.74 17.31 -15.62
N ALA A 105 2.10 16.06 -15.81
CA ALA A 105 3.43 15.55 -15.52
C ALA A 105 4.24 15.26 -16.79
N GLN A 106 5.56 15.46 -16.75
CA GLN A 106 6.43 14.94 -17.80
C GLN A 106 6.59 13.43 -17.70
N ALA A 107 6.57 12.86 -16.47
CA ALA A 107 6.50 11.43 -16.22
C ALA A 107 5.64 11.10 -14.99
N ILE A 108 5.09 9.89 -14.93
CA ILE A 108 4.20 9.43 -13.85
C ILE A 108 4.71 8.09 -13.32
N ILE A 109 4.74 7.94 -11.99
CA ILE A 109 5.04 6.66 -11.32
C ILE A 109 3.79 6.22 -10.56
N LEU A 110 3.21 5.08 -10.96
CA LEU A 110 2.13 4.43 -10.23
C LEU A 110 2.73 3.56 -9.12
N ALA A 111 2.45 3.90 -7.87
CA ALA A 111 2.89 3.19 -6.67
C ALA A 111 1.73 2.99 -5.69
N THR A 112 0.53 2.75 -6.22
CA THR A 112 -0.75 2.70 -5.50
C THR A 112 -0.87 1.52 -4.52
N GLY A 113 0.03 0.53 -4.63
CA GLY A 113 0.15 -0.57 -3.68
C GLY A 113 -1.05 -1.52 -3.71
N SER A 114 -1.61 -1.81 -2.55
CA SER A 114 -2.74 -2.73 -2.40
C SER A 114 -3.76 -2.23 -1.40
N THR A 115 -5.00 -2.63 -1.63
CA THR A 115 -6.14 -2.43 -0.73
C THR A 115 -6.47 -3.71 0.03
N MET A 116 -7.16 -3.60 1.16
CA MET A 116 -7.65 -4.77 1.88
C MET A 116 -8.79 -5.43 1.11
N GLN A 117 -8.67 -6.74 0.94
CA GLN A 117 -9.71 -7.53 0.31
C GLN A 117 -10.97 -7.54 1.18
N ARG A 118 -12.11 -7.31 0.55
CA ARG A 118 -13.43 -7.37 1.19
C ARG A 118 -13.97 -8.80 1.19
N LEU A 119 -14.81 -9.11 2.16
CA LEU A 119 -15.56 -10.38 2.19
C LEU A 119 -16.77 -10.33 1.25
N GLY A 120 -17.34 -9.13 1.03
CA GLY A 120 -18.57 -8.93 0.26
C GLY A 120 -19.83 -9.42 0.98
N VAL A 121 -19.80 -9.48 2.31
CA VAL A 121 -20.94 -9.92 3.10
C VAL A 121 -21.91 -8.77 3.40
N SER A 122 -23.19 -9.12 3.61
CA SER A 122 -24.23 -8.14 3.96
C SER A 122 -23.81 -7.33 5.20
N GLY A 123 -23.95 -6.01 5.14
CA GLY A 123 -23.60 -5.08 6.21
C GLY A 123 -22.14 -4.66 6.26
N GLU A 124 -21.22 -5.33 5.57
CA GLU A 124 -19.79 -5.01 5.63
C GLU A 124 -19.51 -3.53 5.33
N ASP A 125 -19.95 -3.03 4.16
CA ASP A 125 -19.70 -1.64 3.73
C ASP A 125 -20.39 -0.61 4.63
N ARG A 126 -21.59 -0.93 5.12
CA ARG A 126 -22.40 -0.07 5.98
C ARG A 126 -21.68 0.26 7.29
N PHE A 127 -20.95 -0.72 7.82
CA PHE A 127 -20.34 -0.63 9.15
C PHE A 127 -18.82 -0.37 9.14
N VAL A 128 -18.19 -0.12 7.98
CA VAL A 128 -16.79 0.32 7.93
C VAL A 128 -16.60 1.59 8.75
N GLY A 129 -15.67 1.56 9.73
CA GLY A 129 -15.46 2.63 10.71
C GLY A 129 -16.52 2.73 11.80
N LYS A 130 -17.57 1.90 11.74
CA LYS A 130 -18.67 1.83 12.71
C LYS A 130 -18.82 0.40 13.26
N GLY A 131 -17.71 -0.18 13.69
CA GLY A 131 -17.65 -1.55 14.18
C GLY A 131 -17.00 -2.54 13.19
N VAL A 132 -16.71 -2.16 11.95
CA VAL A 132 -15.91 -2.95 11.00
C VAL A 132 -14.61 -2.24 10.70
N SER A 133 -13.51 -2.96 10.76
CA SER A 133 -12.15 -2.49 10.47
C SER A 133 -11.37 -3.52 9.68
N TYR A 134 -10.42 -3.04 8.86
CA TYR A 134 -9.40 -3.85 8.19
C TYR A 134 -8.01 -3.65 8.81
N TYR A 135 -7.87 -2.73 9.77
CA TYR A 135 -6.59 -2.24 10.29
C TYR A 135 -6.56 -2.26 11.81
N ALA A 136 -6.42 -3.45 12.41
CA ALA A 136 -6.43 -3.62 13.86
C ALA A 136 -5.44 -2.69 14.58
N LYS A 137 -4.24 -2.48 14.03
CA LYS A 137 -3.21 -1.63 14.62
C LYS A 137 -3.64 -0.16 14.71
N ARG A 138 -4.33 0.34 13.69
CA ARG A 138 -4.85 1.71 13.67
C ARG A 138 -6.00 1.90 14.66
N ASP A 139 -6.87 0.90 14.73
CA ASP A 139 -8.15 1.04 15.41
C ASP A 139 -8.17 0.37 16.81
N VAL A 140 -7.03 -0.15 17.30
CA VAL A 140 -6.93 -0.89 18.58
C VAL A 140 -7.45 -0.11 19.78
N HIS A 141 -7.32 1.20 19.79
CA HIS A 141 -7.82 2.06 20.86
C HIS A 141 -9.35 2.00 21.02
N GLN A 142 -10.06 1.61 19.95
CA GLN A 142 -11.51 1.46 19.95
C GLN A 142 -11.97 0.08 20.48
N PHE A 143 -11.07 -0.85 20.72
CA PHE A 143 -11.37 -2.22 21.15
C PHE A 143 -11.45 -2.36 22.69
N SER A 144 -11.11 -1.31 23.44
CA SER A 144 -11.04 -1.35 24.90
C SER A 144 -12.35 -1.80 25.52
N GLY A 145 -12.31 -2.89 26.30
CA GLY A 145 -13.46 -3.47 27.00
C GLY A 145 -14.51 -4.12 26.09
N LYS A 146 -14.26 -4.24 24.79
CA LYS A 146 -15.22 -4.71 23.78
C LYS A 146 -15.02 -6.19 23.43
N ARG A 147 -16.07 -6.79 22.86
CA ARG A 147 -15.99 -8.10 22.19
C ARG A 147 -15.59 -7.90 20.73
N VAL A 148 -14.44 -8.45 20.34
CA VAL A 148 -13.86 -8.29 19.01
C VAL A 148 -13.86 -9.62 18.27
N LEU A 149 -14.45 -9.63 17.07
CA LEU A 149 -14.36 -10.74 16.13
C LEU A 149 -13.24 -10.46 15.14
N VAL A 150 -12.31 -11.42 14.97
CA VAL A 150 -11.24 -11.33 13.97
C VAL A 150 -11.45 -12.38 12.89
N VAL A 151 -11.52 -11.96 11.63
CA VAL A 151 -11.84 -12.84 10.50
C VAL A 151 -10.60 -13.06 9.64
N GLY A 152 -10.19 -14.32 9.46
CA GLY A 152 -9.06 -14.69 8.59
C GLY A 152 -8.26 -15.86 9.12
N GLY A 153 -7.05 -16.10 8.59
CA GLY A 153 -6.27 -17.28 8.99
C GLY A 153 -4.76 -17.18 8.81
N GLY A 154 -4.25 -16.02 8.41
CA GLY A 154 -2.82 -15.78 8.19
C GLY A 154 -2.11 -15.13 9.38
N ASN A 155 -0.84 -14.80 9.19
CA ASN A 155 -0.03 -14.11 10.20
C ASN A 155 -0.62 -12.74 10.62
N THR A 156 -1.18 -12.00 9.68
CA THR A 156 -1.83 -10.72 9.96
C THR A 156 -3.04 -10.92 10.89
N THR A 157 -3.88 -11.92 10.61
CA THR A 157 -5.02 -12.28 11.47
C THR A 157 -4.59 -12.61 12.89
N ALA A 158 -3.56 -13.47 13.03
CA ALA A 158 -3.03 -13.86 14.34
C ALA A 158 -2.45 -12.65 15.11
N LYS A 159 -1.70 -11.77 14.43
CA LYS A 159 -1.18 -10.53 15.03
C LYS A 159 -2.31 -9.59 15.45
N SER A 160 -3.36 -9.44 14.62
CA SER A 160 -4.52 -8.60 14.92
C SER A 160 -5.30 -9.10 16.12
N ALA A 161 -5.53 -10.41 16.21
CA ALA A 161 -6.21 -11.03 17.36
C ALA A 161 -5.40 -10.87 18.66
N LEU A 162 -4.07 -11.10 18.61
CA LEU A 162 -3.21 -10.88 19.75
C LEU A 162 -3.14 -9.42 20.20
N LEU A 163 -3.15 -8.48 19.25
CA LEU A 163 -3.21 -7.06 19.57
C LEU A 163 -4.56 -6.70 20.18
N ALA A 164 -5.67 -7.13 19.59
CA ALA A 164 -6.99 -6.90 20.14
C ALA A 164 -7.10 -7.43 21.59
N LYS A 165 -6.52 -8.60 21.86
CA LYS A 165 -6.53 -9.24 23.19
C LYS A 165 -5.85 -8.41 24.29
N THR A 166 -4.96 -7.48 23.93
CA THR A 166 -4.31 -6.60 24.93
C THR A 166 -5.27 -5.58 25.55
N VAL A 167 -6.40 -5.27 24.92
CA VAL A 167 -7.34 -4.23 25.37
C VAL A 167 -8.80 -4.67 25.35
N ALA A 168 -9.17 -5.65 24.53
CA ALA A 168 -10.52 -6.16 24.42
C ALA A 168 -10.90 -7.07 25.60
N SER A 169 -12.19 -7.09 25.97
CA SER A 169 -12.72 -8.02 26.99
C SER A 169 -12.76 -9.45 26.48
N ASP A 170 -13.11 -9.65 25.22
CA ASP A 170 -13.21 -10.95 24.57
C ASP A 170 -12.73 -10.87 23.12
N VAL A 171 -12.02 -11.89 22.63
CA VAL A 171 -11.54 -11.98 21.26
C VAL A 171 -11.82 -13.36 20.70
N ILE A 172 -12.65 -13.38 19.65
CA ILE A 172 -12.95 -14.57 18.86
C ILE A 172 -12.29 -14.44 17.49
N LEU A 173 -11.51 -15.44 17.09
CA LEU A 173 -10.93 -15.54 15.75
C LEU A 173 -11.70 -16.62 14.98
N ILE A 174 -12.27 -16.27 13.82
CA ILE A 174 -12.92 -17.25 12.95
C ILE A 174 -12.09 -17.51 11.70
N HIS A 175 -12.09 -18.77 11.27
CA HIS A 175 -11.41 -19.19 10.04
C HIS A 175 -12.22 -20.23 9.27
N ARG A 176 -12.35 -20.03 7.95
CA ARG A 176 -13.12 -20.89 7.05
C ARG A 176 -12.55 -22.30 6.82
N ARG A 177 -11.34 -22.58 7.28
CA ARG A 177 -10.66 -23.88 7.15
C ARG A 177 -10.48 -24.53 8.53
N GLU A 178 -10.05 -25.78 8.50
CA GLU A 178 -9.77 -26.59 9.72
C GLU A 178 -8.45 -26.20 10.42
N SER A 179 -7.60 -25.38 9.78
CA SER A 179 -6.31 -24.96 10.35
C SER A 179 -5.90 -23.58 9.90
N LEU A 180 -5.23 -22.82 10.76
CA LEU A 180 -4.66 -21.52 10.45
C LEU A 180 -3.38 -21.69 9.60
N ARG A 181 -3.15 -20.75 8.69
CA ARG A 181 -1.91 -20.62 7.91
C ARG A 181 -0.86 -19.74 8.59
N ALA A 182 -1.14 -19.26 9.80
CA ALA A 182 -0.21 -18.49 10.60
C ALA A 182 0.98 -19.35 11.06
N TYR A 183 2.12 -18.71 11.34
CA TYR A 183 3.28 -19.42 11.85
C TYR A 183 2.96 -20.18 13.14
N PRO A 184 3.51 -21.40 13.35
CA PRO A 184 3.24 -22.21 14.55
C PRO A 184 3.44 -21.47 15.87
N ARG A 185 4.45 -20.60 15.95
CA ARG A 185 4.70 -19.75 17.12
C ARG A 185 3.55 -18.78 17.42
N MET A 186 2.87 -18.29 16.38
CA MET A 186 1.74 -17.39 16.54
C MET A 186 0.49 -18.14 17.00
N ILE A 187 0.27 -19.35 16.48
CA ILE A 187 -0.84 -20.23 16.89
C ILE A 187 -0.69 -20.60 18.38
N LYS A 188 0.51 -21.00 18.80
CA LYS A 188 0.80 -21.28 20.22
C LYS A 188 0.55 -20.05 21.11
N ARG A 189 0.88 -18.86 20.62
CA ARG A 189 0.65 -17.62 21.36
C ARG A 189 -0.85 -17.28 21.47
N LEU A 190 -1.63 -17.46 20.42
CA LEU A 190 -3.09 -17.29 20.47
C LEU A 190 -3.72 -18.18 21.57
N GLN A 191 -3.31 -19.45 21.64
CA GLN A 191 -3.77 -20.39 22.65
C GLN A 191 -3.38 -19.95 24.07
N ARG A 192 -2.11 -19.56 24.27
CA ARG A 192 -1.61 -19.09 25.57
C ARG A 192 -2.34 -17.85 26.08
N GLU A 193 -2.63 -16.91 25.19
CA GLU A 193 -3.32 -15.65 25.52
C GLU A 193 -4.87 -15.83 25.60
N GLY A 194 -5.38 -17.05 25.44
CA GLY A 194 -6.80 -17.37 25.58
C GLY A 194 -7.70 -16.78 24.46
N VAL A 195 -7.14 -16.63 23.24
CA VAL A 195 -7.96 -16.27 22.09
C VAL A 195 -8.77 -17.47 21.63
N GLN A 196 -10.10 -17.36 21.58
CA GLN A 196 -10.96 -18.41 21.06
C GLN A 196 -10.83 -18.49 19.54
N VAL A 197 -10.49 -19.69 19.02
CA VAL A 197 -10.39 -19.92 17.57
C VAL A 197 -11.51 -20.86 17.12
N TRP A 198 -12.39 -20.39 16.25
CA TRP A 198 -13.47 -21.18 15.65
C TRP A 198 -13.10 -21.50 14.21
N TYR A 199 -12.82 -22.78 13.96
CA TYR A 199 -12.51 -23.29 12.63
C TYR A 199 -13.77 -23.59 11.83
N ASN A 200 -13.63 -23.80 10.53
CA ASN A 200 -14.72 -24.09 9.59
C ASN A 200 -15.86 -23.07 9.69
N THR A 201 -15.55 -21.84 10.09
CA THR A 201 -16.54 -20.80 10.41
C THR A 201 -16.36 -19.61 9.48
N GLU A 202 -17.45 -19.18 8.88
CA GLU A 202 -17.51 -18.04 7.95
C GLU A 202 -18.45 -16.96 8.49
N LEU A 203 -18.10 -15.70 8.27
CA LEU A 203 -18.98 -14.56 8.46
C LEU A 203 -19.92 -14.46 7.27
N LYS A 204 -21.24 -14.38 7.52
CA LYS A 204 -22.27 -14.27 6.47
C LYS A 204 -22.95 -12.91 6.44
N GLU A 205 -23.19 -12.32 7.61
CA GLU A 205 -23.89 -11.05 7.72
C GLU A 205 -23.43 -10.29 8.96
N ILE A 206 -23.43 -8.97 8.86
CA ILE A 206 -23.18 -8.03 9.95
C ILE A 206 -24.45 -7.20 10.13
N LYS A 207 -24.99 -7.18 11.34
CA LYS A 207 -26.23 -6.49 11.69
C LYS A 207 -25.98 -5.39 12.74
N GLY A 208 -26.87 -4.41 12.75
CA GLY A 208 -26.87 -3.31 13.71
C GLY A 208 -27.70 -2.13 13.25
N SER A 209 -27.96 -1.19 14.12
CA SER A 209 -28.72 0.03 13.82
C SER A 209 -27.81 1.18 13.35
N GLY A 210 -26.87 1.62 14.15
CA GLY A 210 -25.90 2.67 13.85
C GLY A 210 -24.46 2.18 13.78
N TYR A 211 -24.15 1.13 14.54
CA TYR A 211 -22.90 0.41 14.61
C TYR A 211 -23.13 -1.08 14.38
N ALA A 212 -22.07 -1.84 14.16
CA ALA A 212 -22.13 -3.29 14.17
C ALA A 212 -22.45 -3.75 15.61
N GLU A 213 -23.45 -4.62 15.76
CA GLU A 213 -23.97 -5.10 17.05
C GLU A 213 -23.95 -6.63 17.11
N THR A 214 -24.27 -7.29 16.00
CA THR A 214 -24.31 -8.75 15.89
C THR A 214 -23.79 -9.23 14.56
N VAL A 215 -23.33 -10.47 14.52
CA VAL A 215 -22.92 -11.16 13.30
C VAL A 215 -23.60 -12.51 13.17
N VAL A 216 -23.91 -12.89 11.94
CA VAL A 216 -24.34 -14.24 11.58
C VAL A 216 -23.13 -15.01 11.07
N LEU A 217 -22.80 -16.09 11.75
CA LEU A 217 -21.72 -17.01 11.42
C LEU A 217 -22.32 -18.32 10.92
N THR A 218 -21.62 -18.99 9.98
CA THR A 218 -22.02 -20.33 9.50
C THR A 218 -20.83 -21.27 9.61
N ASN A 219 -21.05 -22.43 10.17
CA ASN A 219 -20.11 -23.54 10.06
C ASN A 219 -20.24 -24.16 8.65
N ASN A 220 -19.19 -24.11 7.84
CA ASN A 220 -19.22 -24.54 6.45
C ASN A 220 -19.10 -26.08 6.26
N GLN A 221 -19.08 -26.86 7.35
CA GLN A 221 -19.11 -28.31 7.31
C GLN A 221 -20.52 -28.84 7.68
N THR A 222 -21.24 -28.14 8.56
CA THR A 222 -22.53 -28.58 9.09
C THR A 222 -23.69 -27.69 8.65
N ASP A 223 -23.42 -26.57 7.98
CA ASP A 223 -24.36 -25.50 7.63
C ASP A 223 -25.08 -24.88 8.83
N GLU A 224 -24.64 -25.20 10.06
CA GLU A 224 -25.18 -24.63 11.28
C GLU A 224 -24.91 -23.14 11.32
N GLN A 225 -25.95 -22.33 11.57
CA GLN A 225 -25.85 -20.89 11.73
C GLN A 225 -25.92 -20.50 13.21
N LYS A 226 -25.11 -19.50 13.57
CA LYS A 226 -25.07 -18.92 14.90
C LYS A 226 -25.03 -17.42 14.83
N GLU A 227 -25.88 -16.76 15.57
CA GLU A 227 -25.82 -15.31 15.77
C GLU A 227 -25.13 -15.00 17.10
N ILE A 228 -24.16 -14.10 17.09
CA ILE A 228 -23.42 -13.65 18.29
C ILE A 228 -23.33 -12.13 18.32
N ALA A 229 -23.40 -11.57 19.53
CA ALA A 229 -23.16 -10.16 19.75
C ALA A 229 -21.65 -9.86 19.62
N VAL A 230 -21.32 -8.76 18.95
CA VAL A 230 -19.96 -8.24 18.79
C VAL A 230 -20.00 -6.71 18.79
N ASP A 231 -18.93 -6.08 19.20
CA ASP A 231 -18.78 -4.62 19.13
C ASP A 231 -17.87 -4.21 17.96
N TRP A 232 -16.91 -5.07 17.60
CA TRP A 232 -15.96 -4.84 16.50
C TRP A 232 -15.66 -6.10 15.73
N ILE A 233 -15.53 -5.93 14.41
CA ILE A 233 -15.11 -6.97 13.47
C ILE A 233 -13.84 -6.49 12.77
N VAL A 234 -12.76 -7.27 12.85
CA VAL A 234 -11.51 -7.01 12.14
C VAL A 234 -11.36 -8.02 11.01
N ILE A 235 -11.43 -7.55 9.77
CA ILE A 235 -11.37 -8.39 8.57
C ILE A 235 -9.92 -8.43 8.06
N CYS A 236 -9.31 -9.64 8.08
CA CYS A 236 -7.91 -9.90 7.70
C CYS A 236 -7.83 -11.04 6.67
N VAL A 237 -8.50 -10.92 5.53
CA VAL A 237 -8.62 -11.98 4.53
C VAL A 237 -7.64 -11.87 3.36
N GLY A 238 -6.81 -10.85 3.35
CA GLY A 238 -5.78 -10.59 2.35
C GLY A 238 -5.83 -9.18 1.82
N THR A 239 -4.99 -8.94 0.82
CA THR A 239 -4.93 -7.68 0.06
C THR A 239 -5.02 -7.98 -1.43
N GLU A 240 -5.47 -7.01 -2.20
CA GLU A 240 -5.47 -7.02 -3.66
C GLU A 240 -4.77 -5.77 -4.20
N PRO A 241 -4.05 -5.87 -5.34
CA PRO A 241 -3.38 -4.71 -5.93
C PRO A 241 -4.38 -3.63 -6.32
N ASP A 242 -4.09 -2.36 -5.96
CA ASP A 242 -4.91 -1.23 -6.39
C ASP A 242 -4.47 -0.77 -7.80
N THR A 243 -5.01 -1.46 -8.80
CA THR A 243 -4.70 -1.21 -10.21
C THR A 243 -5.80 -0.48 -10.97
N ARG A 244 -6.79 0.07 -10.28
CA ARG A 244 -7.91 0.80 -10.90
C ARG A 244 -7.45 1.89 -11.87
N LEU A 245 -6.56 2.77 -11.43
CA LEU A 245 -6.01 3.84 -12.27
C LEU A 245 -5.24 3.30 -13.49
N ALA A 246 -4.51 2.21 -13.32
CA ALA A 246 -3.77 1.57 -14.40
C ALA A 246 -4.70 0.97 -15.45
N GLN A 247 -5.79 0.32 -15.03
CA GLN A 247 -6.80 -0.24 -15.91
C GLN A 247 -7.57 0.85 -16.65
N GLU A 248 -8.03 1.88 -15.96
CA GLU A 248 -8.72 3.04 -16.55
C GLU A 248 -7.84 3.81 -17.55
N ALA A 249 -6.54 3.88 -17.27
CA ALA A 249 -5.54 4.47 -18.17
C ALA A 249 -5.19 3.57 -19.37
N GLY A 250 -5.74 2.36 -19.47
CA GLY A 250 -5.50 1.41 -20.55
C GLY A 250 -4.06 0.89 -20.59
N LEU A 251 -3.45 0.64 -19.43
CA LEU A 251 -2.16 -0.02 -19.33
C LEU A 251 -2.32 -1.53 -19.54
N GLU A 252 -1.28 -2.18 -20.08
CA GLU A 252 -1.28 -3.63 -20.22
C GLU A 252 -1.20 -4.32 -18.86
N MET A 253 -2.03 -5.36 -18.67
CA MET A 253 -2.19 -6.09 -17.43
C MET A 253 -1.88 -7.59 -17.61
N LYS A 254 -1.31 -8.21 -16.58
CA LYS A 254 -1.19 -9.67 -16.44
C LYS A 254 -1.92 -10.13 -15.19
N GLY A 255 -3.13 -10.63 -15.36
CA GLY A 255 -4.03 -10.86 -14.22
C GLY A 255 -4.32 -9.56 -13.49
N PRO A 256 -4.14 -9.47 -12.17
CA PRO A 256 -4.37 -8.26 -11.41
C PRO A 256 -3.18 -7.27 -11.41
N PHE A 257 -2.09 -7.56 -12.13
CA PHE A 257 -0.85 -6.80 -12.06
C PHE A 257 -0.56 -6.02 -13.35
N VAL A 258 0.05 -4.85 -13.19
CA VAL A 258 0.53 -4.01 -14.31
C VAL A 258 1.78 -4.66 -14.93
N ILE A 259 1.80 -4.80 -16.26
CA ILE A 259 2.99 -5.27 -16.98
C ILE A 259 4.02 -4.13 -17.04
N ILE A 260 5.24 -4.44 -16.64
CA ILE A 260 6.39 -3.55 -16.68
C ILE A 260 7.59 -4.22 -17.35
N ASN A 261 8.49 -3.41 -17.88
CA ASN A 261 9.80 -3.87 -18.31
C ASN A 261 10.83 -3.82 -17.14
N LYS A 262 12.09 -4.16 -17.42
CA LYS A 262 13.17 -4.14 -16.41
C LYS A 262 13.47 -2.74 -15.81
N LYS A 263 13.03 -1.68 -16.49
CA LYS A 263 13.12 -0.29 -16.03
C LYS A 263 11.81 0.23 -15.43
N MET A 264 10.94 -0.66 -14.98
CA MET A 264 9.63 -0.32 -14.39
C MET A 264 8.70 0.46 -15.32
N MET A 265 9.03 0.62 -16.61
CA MET A 265 8.17 1.32 -17.57
C MET A 265 7.02 0.41 -17.99
N THR A 266 5.82 0.98 -18.04
CA THR A 266 4.59 0.30 -18.48
C THR A 266 4.49 0.27 -20.02
N SER A 267 3.36 -0.20 -20.55
CA SER A 267 3.06 -0.16 -21.99
C SER A 267 2.91 1.26 -22.56
N LYS A 268 2.83 2.28 -21.73
CA LYS A 268 2.71 3.70 -22.14
C LYS A 268 4.00 4.45 -21.82
N PRO A 269 4.70 5.04 -22.80
CA PRO A 269 5.91 5.83 -22.58
C PRO A 269 5.68 6.97 -21.58
N GLY A 270 6.61 7.14 -20.63
CA GLY A 270 6.54 8.14 -19.58
C GLY A 270 5.62 7.76 -18.41
N ILE A 271 5.05 6.55 -18.41
CA ILE A 271 4.30 6.00 -17.27
C ILE A 271 5.02 4.76 -16.76
N PHE A 272 5.34 4.78 -15.47
CA PHE A 272 6.05 3.72 -14.75
C PHE A 272 5.15 3.15 -13.66
N ALA A 273 5.43 1.93 -13.22
CA ALA A 273 4.71 1.30 -12.11
C ALA A 273 5.69 0.54 -11.23
N CYS A 274 5.48 0.55 -9.91
CA CYS A 274 6.34 -0.13 -8.96
C CYS A 274 5.59 -0.57 -7.69
N GLY A 275 6.15 -1.54 -6.99
CA GLY A 275 5.59 -2.10 -5.77
C GLY A 275 4.50 -3.16 -6.04
N GLU A 276 3.61 -3.38 -5.09
CA GLU A 276 2.66 -4.51 -5.14
C GLU A 276 1.77 -4.55 -6.39
N ILE A 277 1.56 -3.42 -7.06
CA ILE A 277 0.77 -3.38 -8.31
C ILE A 277 1.45 -4.07 -9.50
N THR A 278 2.76 -4.34 -9.42
CA THR A 278 3.52 -5.05 -10.46
C THR A 278 3.62 -6.55 -10.20
N GLY A 279 3.20 -7.00 -9.01
CA GLY A 279 3.31 -8.39 -8.57
C GLY A 279 4.65 -8.71 -7.90
N CYS A 280 5.40 -7.72 -7.43
CA CYS A 280 6.62 -7.96 -6.65
C CYS A 280 6.32 -8.72 -5.35
N ASP A 281 7.36 -9.30 -4.75
CA ASP A 281 7.26 -9.93 -3.44
C ASP A 281 6.73 -8.94 -2.41
N ARG A 282 5.77 -9.39 -1.60
CA ARG A 282 5.08 -8.57 -0.59
C ARG A 282 5.97 -8.27 0.63
N HIS A 283 7.12 -7.66 0.36
CA HIS A 283 8.07 -7.16 1.36
C HIS A 283 8.34 -5.68 1.14
N LEU A 284 8.53 -4.93 2.22
CA LEU A 284 8.80 -3.49 2.15
C LEU A 284 10.05 -3.19 1.32
N ILE A 285 11.10 -4.03 1.47
CA ILE A 285 12.35 -3.86 0.73
C ILE A 285 12.17 -4.12 -0.78
N SER A 286 11.36 -5.10 -1.17
CA SER A 286 11.07 -5.40 -2.59
C SER A 286 10.34 -4.22 -3.23
N SER A 287 9.33 -3.70 -2.55
CA SER A 287 8.60 -2.51 -3.01
C SER A 287 9.51 -1.28 -3.10
N ALA A 288 10.36 -1.04 -2.10
CA ALA A 288 11.32 0.07 -2.11
C ALA A 288 12.35 -0.07 -3.23
N SER A 289 12.84 -1.29 -3.50
CA SER A 289 13.77 -1.58 -4.59
C SER A 289 13.17 -1.27 -5.97
N GLU A 290 11.91 -1.69 -6.21
CA GLU A 290 11.24 -1.32 -7.47
C GLU A 290 10.99 0.19 -7.56
N GLY A 291 10.66 0.85 -6.45
CA GLY A 291 10.55 2.29 -6.38
C GLY A 291 11.83 3.00 -6.76
N ALA A 292 12.97 2.57 -6.21
CA ALA A 292 14.29 3.10 -6.55
C ALA A 292 14.58 2.92 -8.05
N THR A 293 14.31 1.73 -8.59
CA THR A 293 14.50 1.44 -10.03
C THR A 293 13.60 2.34 -10.90
N ALA A 294 12.33 2.56 -10.48
CA ALA A 294 11.43 3.45 -11.20
C ALA A 294 11.90 4.92 -11.18
N GLY A 295 12.38 5.41 -10.02
CA GLY A 295 12.91 6.77 -9.88
C GLY A 295 14.10 7.02 -10.79
N MET A 296 15.10 6.13 -10.79
CA MET A 296 16.25 6.20 -11.70
C MET A 296 15.82 6.13 -13.17
N ALA A 297 14.91 5.22 -13.52
CA ALA A 297 14.46 5.05 -14.90
C ALA A 297 13.65 6.25 -15.41
N VAL A 298 12.89 6.92 -14.55
CA VAL A 298 12.21 8.17 -14.87
C VAL A 298 13.21 9.27 -15.16
N SER A 299 14.27 9.37 -14.36
CA SER A 299 15.33 10.35 -14.56
C SER A 299 16.02 10.18 -15.92
N GLU A 300 16.35 8.93 -16.27
CA GLU A 300 16.85 8.59 -17.61
C GLU A 300 15.87 8.98 -18.72
N TYR A 301 14.59 8.64 -18.56
CA TYR A 301 13.57 8.95 -19.55
C TYR A 301 13.44 10.45 -19.79
N LEU A 302 13.39 11.26 -18.73
CA LEU A 302 13.27 12.71 -18.82
C LEU A 302 14.50 13.36 -19.45
N ALA A 303 15.69 12.87 -19.13
CA ALA A 303 16.94 13.32 -19.76
C ALA A 303 16.91 13.07 -21.27
N LEU A 304 16.49 11.87 -21.69
CA LEU A 304 16.34 11.53 -23.12
C LEU A 304 15.31 12.40 -23.83
N GLU A 305 14.18 12.66 -23.21
CA GLU A 305 13.13 13.53 -23.79
C GLU A 305 13.62 14.98 -23.95
N LYS A 306 14.43 15.51 -23.02
CA LYS A 306 15.08 16.83 -23.17
C LYS A 306 16.05 16.85 -24.35
N VAL A 307 16.90 15.82 -24.46
CA VAL A 307 17.85 15.73 -25.59
C VAL A 307 17.11 15.67 -26.94
N LYS A 308 16.03 14.88 -27.05
CA LYS A 308 15.21 14.83 -28.27
C LYS A 308 14.59 16.17 -28.67
N ARG A 309 14.30 17.03 -27.67
CA ARG A 309 13.78 18.39 -27.90
C ARG A 309 14.87 19.43 -28.19
N GLY A 310 16.15 19.04 -28.18
CA GLY A 310 17.28 19.93 -28.33
C GLY A 310 17.57 20.84 -27.14
N GLU A 311 17.03 20.50 -25.97
CA GLU A 311 17.23 21.25 -24.73
C GLU A 311 18.53 20.85 -24.05
N ALA A 312 19.30 21.84 -23.55
CA ALA A 312 20.51 21.56 -22.76
C ALA A 312 20.10 20.95 -21.41
N PHE A 313 20.70 19.83 -21.04
CA PHE A 313 20.49 19.18 -19.76
C PHE A 313 21.56 19.64 -18.75
N GLU A 314 21.24 20.65 -17.93
CA GLU A 314 22.20 21.18 -16.92
C GLU A 314 22.49 20.21 -15.77
N GLY A 315 21.57 19.29 -15.43
CA GLY A 315 21.77 18.25 -14.42
C GLY A 315 22.86 17.24 -14.77
N ALA A 316 23.23 17.12 -16.05
CA ALA A 316 24.32 16.29 -16.52
C ALA A 316 25.72 16.81 -16.12
N LYS A 317 25.84 18.06 -15.70
CA LYS A 317 27.16 18.65 -15.35
C LYS A 317 27.76 18.09 -14.05
N ASN A 318 26.97 17.48 -13.18
CA ASN A 318 27.41 16.96 -11.88
C ASN A 318 27.39 15.43 -11.77
N GLY A 319 26.92 14.69 -12.77
CA GLY A 319 26.82 13.25 -12.76
C GLY A 319 27.81 12.55 -13.65
N LYS A 320 28.64 11.69 -13.06
CA LYS A 320 29.61 10.79 -13.73
C LYS A 320 29.00 9.92 -14.84
N TYR A 321 27.68 9.95 -15.00
CA TYR A 321 26.89 9.14 -15.93
C TYR A 321 26.42 9.88 -17.20
N ALA A 322 26.54 11.21 -17.25
CA ALA A 322 26.01 11.97 -18.39
C ALA A 322 26.78 11.70 -19.68
N ASP A 323 28.12 11.63 -19.60
CA ASP A 323 28.95 11.37 -20.76
C ASP A 323 28.88 9.93 -21.25
N GLU A 324 28.78 8.96 -20.31
CA GLU A 324 28.57 7.55 -20.63
C GLU A 324 27.16 7.35 -21.27
N TYR A 325 26.17 8.08 -20.80
CA TYR A 325 24.80 8.01 -21.30
C TYR A 325 24.64 8.59 -22.71
N LEU A 326 25.29 9.74 -22.98
CA LEU A 326 25.35 10.33 -24.32
C LEU A 326 26.15 9.46 -25.31
N ALA A 327 27.16 8.72 -24.82
CA ALA A 327 27.92 7.76 -25.64
C ALA A 327 27.09 6.50 -26.00
N MET A 328 26.15 6.08 -25.16
CA MET A 328 25.22 4.97 -25.44
C MET A 328 24.10 5.34 -26.45
N LEU A 329 23.88 6.63 -26.69
CA LEU A 329 22.88 7.16 -27.63
C LEU A 329 23.43 7.47 -29.02
N ARG A 330 24.74 7.38 -29.21
CA ARG A 330 25.47 7.47 -30.51
C ARG A 330 25.72 6.07 -31.06
#